data_25941081734ccce7cb9a36137c267f69
#
_entry.id   25941081734ccce7cb9a36137c267f69
#
_cell.length_a   1.000
_cell.length_b   1.000
_cell.length_c   1.000
_cell.angle_alpha   90.00
_cell.angle_beta   90.00
_cell.angle_gamma   90.00
#
_symmetry.space_group_name_H-M   'P 1'
#
loop_
_entity.id
_entity.type
_entity.pdbx_description
1 polymer ?
#
loop_
_entity_poly.entity_id
_entity_poly.type
_entity_poly.pdbx_seq_one_letter_code
_entity_poly.pdbx_strand_id
1 'polypeptide(L)'
;MLLSVVTGALVLLGLIMVLSASSVTSFADSGSSFAVFNKQALWTVLGVIGFCLFAGLDYHRLRGFGYVLMAVSILLLFAVLVPGVGVTVGGSARWIALGPLSLQPSEITKLALILFAADVFSRKDERSFDSFSHTILPMVPVLVIVSGLIML
;
A
#
# COMPACT_ATOMS: atom_id res chain seq x y z
N MET A 1 18.25 -4.14 -11.11
CA MET A 1 18.69 -2.84 -11.64
C MET A 1 17.64 -2.19 -12.55
N LEU A 2 17.14 -2.83 -13.61
CA LEU A 2 16.17 -2.22 -14.53
C LEU A 2 14.90 -1.72 -13.79
N LEU A 3 14.31 -2.53 -12.92
CA LEU A 3 13.12 -2.18 -12.15
C LEU A 3 13.34 -0.92 -11.30
N SER A 4 14.46 -0.83 -10.60
CA SER A 4 14.78 0.34 -9.74
C SER A 4 14.97 1.62 -10.56
N VAL A 5 15.58 1.51 -11.74
CA VAL A 5 15.75 2.66 -12.65
C VAL A 5 14.42 3.14 -13.19
N VAL A 6 13.56 2.20 -13.65
CA VAL A 6 12.22 2.54 -14.15
C VAL A 6 11.36 3.16 -13.04
N THR A 7 11.38 2.58 -11.83
CA THR A 7 10.66 3.14 -10.68
C THR A 7 11.16 4.55 -10.35
N GLY A 8 12.47 4.77 -10.33
CA GLY A 8 13.04 6.11 -10.09
C GLY A 8 12.62 7.13 -11.15
N ALA A 9 12.64 6.74 -12.42
CA ALA A 9 12.18 7.60 -13.52
C ALA A 9 10.70 7.97 -13.38
N LEU A 10 9.84 6.99 -13.06
CA LEU A 10 8.41 7.22 -12.85
C LEU A 10 8.13 8.12 -11.64
N VAL A 11 8.88 7.97 -10.55
CA VAL A 11 8.77 8.84 -9.37
C VAL A 11 9.15 10.28 -9.69
N LEU A 12 10.24 10.50 -10.43
CA LEU A 12 10.66 11.84 -10.86
C LEU A 12 9.63 12.48 -11.79
N LEU A 13 9.13 11.73 -12.77
CA LEU A 13 8.06 12.21 -13.65
C LEU A 13 6.80 12.54 -12.86
N GLY A 14 6.43 11.70 -11.89
CA GLY A 14 5.28 11.93 -11.00
C GLY A 14 5.42 13.25 -10.21
N LEU A 15 6.60 13.54 -9.65
CA LEU A 15 6.86 14.79 -8.93
C LEU A 15 6.74 16.01 -9.85
N ILE A 16 7.27 15.95 -11.07
CA ILE A 16 7.16 17.03 -12.06
C ILE A 16 5.69 17.26 -12.43
N MET A 17 4.95 16.18 -12.67
CA MET A 17 3.52 16.26 -13.00
C MET A 17 2.68 16.83 -11.86
N VAL A 18 2.97 16.44 -10.61
CA VAL A 18 2.29 17.01 -9.42
C VAL A 18 2.58 18.51 -9.32
N LEU A 19 3.83 18.93 -9.51
CA LEU A 19 4.17 20.37 -9.48
C LEU A 19 3.42 21.15 -10.56
N SER A 20 3.38 20.61 -11.78
CA SER A 20 2.72 21.25 -12.91
C SER A 20 1.19 21.34 -12.72
N ALA A 21 0.56 20.23 -12.30
CA ALA A 21 -0.89 20.13 -12.21
C ALA A 21 -1.47 20.86 -10.97
N SER A 22 -0.73 20.87 -9.84
CA SER A 22 -1.23 21.41 -8.58
C SER A 22 -0.82 22.84 -8.28
N SER A 23 0.05 23.46 -9.09
CA SER A 23 0.57 24.80 -8.81
C SER A 23 -0.51 25.87 -8.71
N VAL A 24 -1.49 25.86 -9.60
CA VAL A 24 -2.59 26.85 -9.66
C VAL A 24 -3.59 26.62 -8.51
N THR A 25 -4.03 25.37 -8.34
CA THR A 25 -5.00 25.00 -7.28
C THR A 25 -4.40 25.18 -5.89
N SER A 26 -3.14 24.81 -5.70
CA SER A 26 -2.41 24.99 -4.45
C SER A 26 -2.26 26.48 -4.08
N PHE A 27 -2.03 27.34 -5.06
CA PHE A 27 -1.96 28.78 -4.82
C PHE A 27 -3.31 29.36 -4.42
N ALA A 28 -4.40 28.91 -5.05
CA ALA A 28 -5.76 29.36 -4.72
C ALA A 28 -6.18 28.95 -3.30
N ASP A 29 -5.81 27.72 -2.87
CA ASP A 29 -6.25 27.17 -1.58
C ASP A 29 -5.37 27.59 -0.39
N SER A 30 -4.06 27.72 -0.59
CA SER A 30 -3.08 27.91 0.49
C SER A 30 -2.18 29.13 0.34
N GLY A 31 -2.33 29.90 -0.73
CA GLY A 31 -1.47 31.03 -1.05
C GLY A 31 -0.03 30.65 -1.48
N SER A 32 0.25 29.37 -1.62
CA SER A 32 1.56 28.84 -2.02
C SER A 32 1.43 27.81 -3.13
N SER A 33 2.06 28.05 -4.27
CA SER A 33 2.10 27.11 -5.40
C SER A 33 2.81 25.79 -5.07
N PHE A 34 3.57 25.74 -3.99
CA PHE A 34 4.41 24.60 -3.62
C PHE A 34 3.84 23.76 -2.46
N ALA A 35 2.69 24.10 -1.88
CA ALA A 35 2.17 23.40 -0.70
C ALA A 35 1.92 21.91 -0.97
N VAL A 36 1.25 21.58 -2.06
CA VAL A 36 0.98 20.21 -2.46
C VAL A 36 2.27 19.48 -2.86
N PHE A 37 3.14 20.15 -3.62
CA PHE A 37 4.43 19.61 -4.02
C PHE A 37 5.33 19.26 -2.83
N ASN A 38 5.45 20.14 -1.84
CA ASN A 38 6.27 19.90 -0.65
C ASN A 38 5.78 18.68 0.14
N LYS A 39 4.46 18.53 0.28
CA LYS A 39 3.86 17.33 0.90
C LYS A 39 4.20 16.07 0.11
N GLN A 40 4.09 16.11 -1.21
CA GLN A 40 4.43 14.97 -2.07
C GLN A 40 5.92 14.65 -2.05
N ALA A 41 6.78 15.67 -2.08
CA ALA A 41 8.23 15.50 -1.99
C ALA A 41 8.64 14.85 -0.66
N LEU A 42 8.05 15.27 0.46
CA LEU A 42 8.28 14.64 1.77
C LEU A 42 7.94 13.13 1.74
N TRP A 43 6.76 12.79 1.22
CA TRP A 43 6.35 11.40 1.10
C TRP A 43 7.24 10.59 0.17
N THR A 44 7.71 11.22 -0.91
CA THR A 44 8.66 10.59 -1.84
C THR A 44 9.99 10.29 -1.16
N VAL A 45 10.53 11.22 -0.38
CA VAL A 45 11.78 11.02 0.38
C VAL A 45 11.61 9.87 1.39
N LEU A 46 10.51 9.87 2.14
CA LEU A 46 10.20 8.78 3.07
C LEU A 46 10.05 7.43 2.34
N GLY A 47 9.42 7.43 1.17
CA GLY A 47 9.28 6.25 0.32
C GLY A 47 10.62 5.72 -0.18
N VAL A 48 11.53 6.61 -0.62
CA VAL A 48 12.89 6.23 -1.06
C VAL A 48 13.70 5.66 0.10
N ILE A 49 13.63 6.27 1.29
CA ILE A 49 14.28 5.74 2.49
C ILE A 49 13.74 4.34 2.80
N GLY A 50 12.42 4.17 2.81
CA GLY A 50 11.78 2.86 3.00
C GLY A 50 12.24 1.85 1.96
N PHE A 51 12.25 2.23 0.67
CA PHE A 51 12.74 1.37 -0.41
C PHE A 51 14.18 0.90 -0.18
N CYS A 52 15.10 1.80 0.19
CA CYS A 52 16.48 1.46 0.47
C CYS A 52 16.61 0.53 1.69
N LEU A 53 15.86 0.78 2.75
CA LEU A 53 15.84 -0.08 3.93
C LEU A 53 15.36 -1.49 3.59
N PHE A 54 14.22 -1.61 2.89
CA PHE A 54 13.67 -2.91 2.50
C PHE A 54 14.54 -3.64 1.46
N ALA A 55 15.21 -2.90 0.56
CA ALA A 55 16.13 -3.49 -0.40
C ALA A 55 17.37 -4.13 0.27
N GLY A 56 17.77 -3.63 1.46
CA GLY A 56 18.87 -4.19 2.25
C GLY A 56 18.44 -5.30 3.22
N LEU A 57 17.13 -5.53 3.40
CA LEU A 57 16.64 -6.57 4.32
C LEU A 57 16.64 -7.95 3.67
N ASP A 58 17.04 -8.95 4.45
CA ASP A 58 16.88 -10.36 4.04
C ASP A 58 15.40 -10.71 4.01
N TYR A 59 14.91 -11.13 2.83
CA TYR A 59 13.51 -11.53 2.62
C TYR A 59 13.06 -12.70 3.51
N HIS A 60 13.99 -13.55 3.97
CA HIS A 60 13.67 -14.63 4.91
C HIS A 60 13.12 -14.09 6.25
N ARG A 61 13.57 -12.92 6.69
CA ARG A 61 13.03 -12.27 7.90
C ARG A 61 11.61 -11.74 7.69
N LEU A 62 11.25 -11.38 6.47
CA LEU A 62 9.91 -10.90 6.12
C LEU A 62 8.87 -12.02 6.07
N ARG A 63 9.31 -13.28 5.99
CA ARG A 63 8.45 -14.46 5.86
C ARG A 63 7.44 -14.58 7.00
N GLY A 64 7.88 -14.46 8.27
CA GLY A 64 6.99 -14.49 9.44
C GLY A 64 6.15 -13.22 9.61
N PHE A 65 6.63 -12.10 9.08
CA PHE A 65 5.97 -10.80 9.20
C PHE A 65 4.71 -10.71 8.33
N GLY A 66 4.62 -11.46 7.23
CA GLY A 66 3.48 -11.45 6.32
C GLY A 66 2.15 -11.77 7.01
N TYR A 67 2.12 -12.74 7.93
CA TYR A 67 0.89 -13.10 8.67
C TYR A 67 0.45 -12.01 9.64
N VAL A 68 1.40 -11.41 10.36
CA VAL A 68 1.12 -10.32 11.31
C VAL A 68 0.61 -9.11 10.54
N LEU A 69 1.29 -8.77 9.43
CA LEU A 69 0.89 -7.64 8.61
C LEU A 69 -0.50 -7.85 7.99
N MET A 70 -0.82 -9.08 7.57
CA MET A 70 -2.16 -9.43 7.07
C MET A 70 -3.23 -9.27 8.16
N ALA A 71 -2.99 -9.77 9.37
CA ALA A 71 -3.93 -9.61 10.49
C ALA A 71 -4.15 -8.12 10.81
N VAL A 72 -3.07 -7.35 10.91
CA VAL A 72 -3.13 -5.90 11.16
C VAL A 72 -3.88 -5.17 10.03
N SER A 73 -3.62 -5.52 8.77
CA SER A 73 -4.29 -4.88 7.63
C SER A 73 -5.80 -5.15 7.60
N ILE A 74 -6.22 -6.38 7.93
CA ILE A 74 -7.64 -6.72 8.06
C ILE A 74 -8.28 -5.92 9.20
N LEU A 75 -7.63 -5.82 10.36
CA LEU A 75 -8.12 -5.00 11.47
C LEU A 75 -8.24 -3.52 11.08
N LEU A 76 -7.28 -2.98 10.34
CA LEU A 76 -7.35 -1.60 9.83
C LEU A 76 -8.49 -1.40 8.82
N LEU A 77 -8.75 -2.38 7.95
CA LEU A 77 -9.90 -2.34 7.04
C LEU A 77 -11.22 -2.35 7.80
N PHE A 78 -11.34 -3.15 8.87
CA PHE A 78 -12.52 -3.09 9.74
C PHE A 78 -12.61 -1.75 10.47
N ALA A 79 -11.50 -1.22 10.98
CA ALA A 79 -11.48 0.04 11.72
C ALA A 79 -11.95 1.22 10.84
N VAL A 80 -11.63 1.23 9.55
CA VAL A 80 -12.07 2.32 8.66
C VAL A 80 -13.59 2.31 8.42
N LEU A 81 -14.24 1.16 8.57
CA LEU A 81 -15.70 1.04 8.43
C LEU A 81 -16.46 1.54 9.68
N VAL A 82 -15.76 1.73 10.80
CA VAL A 82 -16.38 2.24 12.05
C VAL A 82 -16.70 3.72 11.86
N PRO A 83 -17.97 4.13 12.06
CA PRO A 83 -18.34 5.55 11.97
C PRO A 83 -17.51 6.41 12.92
N GLY A 84 -16.92 7.49 12.42
CA GLY A 84 -16.07 8.40 13.18
C GLY A 84 -14.57 8.11 13.13
N VAL A 85 -14.13 6.97 12.62
CA VAL A 85 -12.70 6.64 12.40
C VAL A 85 -12.32 6.88 10.94
N GLY A 86 -13.17 6.45 10.02
CA GLY A 86 -12.96 6.62 8.58
C GLY A 86 -13.30 8.02 8.11
N VAL A 87 -12.44 8.59 7.26
CA VAL A 87 -12.70 9.83 6.53
C VAL A 87 -13.29 9.48 5.16
N THR A 88 -14.45 10.06 4.88
CA THR A 88 -15.14 9.87 3.60
C THR A 88 -14.53 10.77 2.54
N VAL A 89 -13.97 10.17 1.51
CA VAL A 89 -13.47 10.87 0.32
C VAL A 89 -14.11 10.24 -0.91
N GLY A 90 -14.79 11.05 -1.71
CA GLY A 90 -15.45 10.56 -2.93
C GLY A 90 -16.63 9.60 -2.69
N GLY A 91 -17.28 9.70 -1.52
CA GLY A 91 -18.51 8.92 -1.21
C GLY A 91 -18.27 7.60 -0.47
N SER A 92 -17.02 7.23 -0.16
CA SER A 92 -16.71 6.05 0.67
C SER A 92 -15.64 6.34 1.71
N ALA A 93 -15.78 5.72 2.90
CA ALA A 93 -14.85 5.84 4.00
C ALA A 93 -13.66 4.91 3.76
N ARG A 94 -12.58 5.42 3.18
CA ARG A 94 -11.39 4.61 2.81
C ARG A 94 -10.09 5.11 3.44
N TRP A 95 -10.13 6.21 4.17
CA TRP A 95 -8.95 6.85 4.74
C TRP A 95 -9.09 6.94 6.26
N ILE A 96 -7.98 6.75 6.96
CA ILE A 96 -7.85 7.02 8.39
C ILE A 96 -7.03 8.29 8.55
N ALA A 97 -7.60 9.31 9.21
CA ALA A 97 -6.89 10.54 9.52
C ALA A 97 -6.03 10.33 10.78
N LEU A 98 -4.73 10.48 10.64
CA LEU A 98 -3.75 10.46 11.73
C LEU A 98 -3.14 11.85 11.90
N GLY A 99 -3.96 12.84 12.28
CA GLY A 99 -3.56 14.24 12.34
C GLY A 99 -3.27 14.81 10.95
N PRO A 100 -2.06 15.33 10.67
CA PRO A 100 -1.71 15.90 9.36
C PRO A 100 -1.51 14.83 8.28
N LEU A 101 -1.48 13.55 8.67
CA LEU A 101 -1.27 12.41 7.80
C LEU A 101 -2.59 11.69 7.55
N SER A 102 -2.75 11.18 6.35
CA SER A 102 -3.85 10.27 5.99
C SER A 102 -3.28 8.93 5.55
N LEU A 103 -3.79 7.86 6.13
CA LEU A 103 -3.38 6.50 5.82
C LEU A 103 -4.55 5.77 5.15
N GLN A 104 -4.25 5.11 4.05
CA GLN A 104 -5.22 4.26 3.37
C GLN A 104 -4.92 2.79 3.69
N PRO A 105 -5.77 2.10 4.48
CA PRO A 105 -5.53 0.72 4.88
C PRO A 105 -5.35 -0.26 3.72
N SER A 106 -6.03 -0.04 2.59
CA SER A 106 -5.90 -0.88 1.41
C SER A 106 -4.48 -0.90 0.80
N GLU A 107 -3.68 0.16 0.97
CA GLU A 107 -2.29 0.16 0.52
C GLU A 107 -1.42 -0.81 1.34
N ILE A 108 -1.62 -0.82 2.67
CA ILE A 108 -0.96 -1.79 3.56
C ILE A 108 -1.43 -3.20 3.24
N THR A 109 -2.72 -3.38 2.96
CA THR A 109 -3.30 -4.69 2.64
C THR A 109 -2.72 -5.28 1.35
N LYS A 110 -2.46 -4.47 0.33
CA LYS A 110 -1.80 -4.94 -0.90
C LYS A 110 -0.41 -5.51 -0.61
N LEU A 111 0.39 -4.81 0.19
CA LEU A 111 1.72 -5.28 0.58
C LEU A 111 1.62 -6.56 1.43
N ALA A 112 0.70 -6.59 2.40
CA ALA A 112 0.45 -7.75 3.25
C ALA A 112 0.05 -8.97 2.42
N LEU A 113 -0.81 -8.79 1.42
CA LEU A 113 -1.28 -9.85 0.54
C LEU A 113 -0.13 -10.43 -0.30
N ILE A 114 0.76 -9.58 -0.82
CA ILE A 114 1.94 -10.02 -1.58
C ILE A 114 2.86 -10.89 -0.70
N LEU A 115 3.17 -10.43 0.52
CA LEU A 115 4.02 -11.15 1.45
C LEU A 115 3.39 -12.47 1.90
N PHE A 116 2.10 -12.44 2.21
CA PHE A 116 1.33 -13.63 2.59
C PHE A 116 1.30 -14.66 1.45
N ALA A 117 0.98 -14.23 0.23
CA ALA A 117 0.96 -15.08 -0.95
C ALA A 117 2.33 -15.71 -1.21
N ALA A 118 3.38 -14.92 -1.17
CA ALA A 118 4.75 -15.40 -1.36
C ALA A 118 5.13 -16.47 -0.33
N ASP A 119 4.76 -16.31 0.94
CA ASP A 119 5.02 -17.33 1.97
C ASP A 119 4.19 -18.61 1.76
N VAL A 120 2.91 -18.48 1.44
CA VAL A 120 2.05 -19.64 1.15
C VAL A 120 2.60 -20.45 -0.02
N PHE A 121 3.01 -19.78 -1.11
CA PHE A 121 3.59 -20.48 -2.27
C PHE A 121 4.96 -21.07 -1.98
N SER A 122 5.81 -20.41 -1.19
CA SER A 122 7.16 -20.89 -0.88
C SER A 122 7.20 -22.13 0.01
N ARG A 123 6.12 -22.42 0.73
CA ARG A 123 6.02 -23.60 1.61
C ARG A 123 5.55 -24.85 0.88
N LYS A 124 5.17 -24.75 -0.38
CA LYS A 124 4.63 -25.87 -1.14
C LYS A 124 5.73 -26.56 -1.92
N ASP A 125 5.74 -27.89 -1.82
CA ASP A 125 6.63 -28.77 -2.55
C ASP A 125 6.29 -28.75 -4.05
N GLU A 126 7.27 -28.87 -4.93
CA GLU A 126 7.09 -28.86 -6.40
C GLU A 126 6.02 -29.86 -6.88
N ARG A 127 5.88 -31.00 -6.20
CA ARG A 127 4.86 -32.02 -6.48
C ARG A 127 3.42 -31.58 -6.16
N SER A 128 3.24 -30.52 -5.38
CA SER A 128 1.93 -30.00 -4.97
C SER A 128 1.36 -28.98 -5.95
N PHE A 129 2.16 -28.51 -6.90
CA PHE A 129 1.71 -27.56 -7.94
C PHE A 129 0.80 -28.19 -9.01
N ASP A 130 0.79 -29.52 -9.13
CA ASP A 130 -0.07 -30.26 -10.09
C ASP A 130 -1.56 -30.16 -9.73
N SER A 131 -1.91 -29.79 -8.50
CA SER A 131 -3.30 -29.58 -8.10
C SER A 131 -3.58 -28.11 -7.84
N PHE A 132 -4.17 -27.44 -8.82
CA PHE A 132 -4.61 -26.04 -8.77
C PHE A 132 -5.46 -25.74 -7.53
N SER A 133 -6.34 -26.66 -7.13
CA SER A 133 -7.19 -26.52 -5.96
C SER A 133 -6.40 -26.44 -4.65
N HIS A 134 -5.37 -27.25 -4.47
CA HIS A 134 -4.55 -27.23 -3.26
C HIS A 134 -3.65 -25.99 -3.14
N THR A 135 -3.38 -25.34 -4.27
CA THR A 135 -2.50 -24.15 -4.30
C THR A 135 -3.26 -22.88 -4.06
N ILE A 136 -4.43 -22.72 -4.66
CA ILE A 136 -5.21 -21.48 -4.62
C ILE A 136 -6.26 -21.48 -3.50
N LEU A 137 -6.80 -22.67 -3.15
CA LEU A 137 -7.86 -22.78 -2.15
C LEU A 137 -7.58 -22.05 -0.81
N PRO A 138 -6.38 -22.12 -0.20
CA PRO A 138 -6.11 -21.40 1.05
C PRO A 138 -6.04 -19.88 0.90
N MET A 139 -5.86 -19.36 -0.32
CA MET A 139 -5.82 -17.93 -0.59
C MET A 139 -7.20 -17.34 -0.85
N VAL A 140 -8.13 -18.14 -1.38
CA VAL A 140 -9.48 -17.67 -1.74
C VAL A 140 -10.21 -17.00 -0.59
N PRO A 141 -10.29 -17.56 0.64
CA PRO A 141 -10.99 -16.90 1.73
C PRO A 141 -10.38 -15.55 2.09
N VAL A 142 -9.06 -15.44 2.10
CA VAL A 142 -8.35 -14.18 2.38
C VAL A 142 -8.65 -13.14 1.29
N LEU A 143 -8.59 -13.55 0.02
CA LEU A 143 -8.92 -12.68 -1.11
C LEU A 143 -10.37 -12.21 -1.08
N VAL A 144 -11.31 -13.10 -0.77
CA VAL A 144 -12.74 -12.75 -0.68
C VAL A 144 -12.99 -11.76 0.46
N ILE A 145 -12.42 -12.02 1.65
CA ILE A 145 -12.56 -11.11 2.81
C ILE A 145 -11.96 -9.74 2.48
N VAL A 146 -10.74 -9.70 2.00
CA VAL A 146 -10.04 -8.45 1.67
C VAL A 146 -10.77 -7.67 0.57
N SER A 147 -11.17 -8.34 -0.50
CA SER A 147 -11.90 -7.69 -1.60
C SER A 147 -13.26 -7.18 -1.14
N GLY A 148 -13.99 -7.97 -0.34
CA GLY A 148 -15.26 -7.56 0.23
C GLY A 148 -15.15 -6.31 1.10
N LEU A 149 -14.13 -6.27 1.98
CA LEU A 149 -13.88 -5.12 2.86
C LEU A 149 -13.43 -3.85 2.11
N ILE A 150 -12.75 -4.01 0.97
CA ILE A 150 -12.32 -2.87 0.14
C ILE A 150 -13.49 -2.31 -0.69
N MET A 151 -14.47 -3.15 -1.01
CA MET A 151 -15.65 -2.72 -1.80
C MET A 151 -16.73 -2.04 -0.96
N LEU A 152 -16.75 -2.25 0.35
CA LEU A 152 -17.65 -1.59 1.30
C LEU A 152 -17.22 -0.14 1.56
#